data_4e39a0d4e8c6509b398b9fa071cca339
#
_entry.id   4e39a0d4e8c6509b398b9fa071cca339
#
_cell.length_a   1.000
_cell.length_b   1.000
_cell.length_c   1.000
_cell.angle_alpha   90.00
_cell.angle_beta   90.00
_cell.angle_gamma   90.00
#
_symmetry.space_group_name_H-M   'P 1'
#
loop_
_entity.id
_entity.type
_entity.pdbx_description
1 polymer ?
#
loop_
_entity_poly.entity_id
_entity_poly.type
_entity_poly.pdbx_seq_one_letter_code
_entity_poly.pdbx_strand_id
1 'polypeptide(L)'
;MSPLASLGAYLERIGLPGRDDPGLAEVHRAHATGIAFENFDSYAGTPVSLEPADLESKLVTGRRGGYCFEHNLLLAGALESLGGREVAPMLARVRMGPEGAPQPPGHLLLRVTDRDGSAWLADVGFGGGGLLDPHPFVTGAESDQSGWRYRLVEDGAELVLQVHQDGTWTDMYGFVPEPAPHIDIVVHNWFTATHPDSPFVTGLMAGWRSPERCLSLFAYEETVVVERPVGGASSTTVVETAAVPALLAERFGIPGVVLGPDGRLTLGG
;
A
#
# COMPACT_ATOMS: atom_id res chain seq x y z
N MET A 1 -17.87 6.98 -0.29
CA MET A 1 -17.07 6.45 -1.43
C MET A 1 -18.03 5.78 -2.40
N SER A 2 -17.65 5.54 -3.66
CA SER A 2 -18.54 4.86 -4.61
C SER A 2 -18.24 3.37 -4.65
N PRO A 3 -19.27 2.50 -4.67
CA PRO A 3 -19.10 1.07 -4.90
C PRO A 3 -18.36 0.78 -6.21
N LEU A 4 -17.70 -0.37 -6.30
CA LEU A 4 -17.06 -0.83 -7.53
C LEU A 4 -18.11 -1.18 -8.60
N ALA A 5 -17.80 -0.94 -9.86
CA ALA A 5 -18.62 -1.36 -10.98
C ALA A 5 -18.67 -2.90 -11.10
N SER A 6 -17.56 -3.59 -10.75
CA SER A 6 -17.48 -5.05 -10.77
C SER A 6 -16.76 -5.62 -9.54
N LEU A 7 -17.51 -5.83 -8.46
CA LEU A 7 -17.02 -6.54 -7.28
C LEU A 7 -16.50 -7.95 -7.61
N GLY A 8 -17.19 -8.68 -8.51
CA GLY A 8 -16.77 -10.03 -8.90
C GLY A 8 -15.40 -10.06 -9.57
N ALA A 9 -15.10 -9.11 -10.46
CA ALA A 9 -13.79 -8.99 -11.09
C ALA A 9 -12.69 -8.62 -10.07
N TYR A 10 -13.00 -7.75 -9.11
CA TYR A 10 -12.07 -7.44 -8.01
C TYR A 10 -11.78 -8.67 -7.14
N LEU A 11 -12.82 -9.43 -6.75
CA LEU A 11 -12.64 -10.65 -5.95
C LEU A 11 -11.81 -11.70 -6.73
N GLU A 12 -12.04 -11.86 -8.03
CA GLU A 12 -11.20 -12.72 -8.87
C GLU A 12 -9.75 -12.23 -8.92
N ARG A 13 -9.54 -10.92 -9.04
CA ARG A 13 -8.21 -10.28 -9.09
C ARG A 13 -7.38 -10.56 -7.84
N ILE A 14 -8.02 -10.55 -6.66
CA ILE A 14 -7.36 -10.82 -5.38
C ILE A 14 -7.37 -12.30 -4.97
N GLY A 15 -7.84 -13.21 -5.82
CA GLY A 15 -7.82 -14.65 -5.59
C GLY A 15 -8.98 -15.19 -4.73
N LEU A 16 -10.12 -14.50 -4.71
CA LEU A 16 -11.36 -14.89 -4.02
C LEU A 16 -12.53 -15.09 -5.00
N PRO A 17 -12.36 -15.84 -6.12
CA PRO A 17 -13.43 -16.03 -7.09
C PRO A 17 -14.62 -16.78 -6.47
N GLY A 18 -15.85 -16.34 -6.79
CA GLY A 18 -17.07 -17.00 -6.34
C GLY A 18 -17.38 -16.86 -4.84
N ARG A 19 -16.69 -15.96 -4.13
CA ARG A 19 -17.03 -15.61 -2.75
C ARG A 19 -18.11 -14.54 -2.75
N ASP A 20 -19.29 -14.87 -2.20
CA ASP A 20 -20.44 -13.96 -2.19
C ASP A 20 -20.30 -12.89 -1.10
N ASP A 21 -19.78 -13.24 0.07
CA ASP A 21 -19.69 -12.36 1.23
C ASP A 21 -18.41 -12.63 2.08
N PRO A 22 -17.23 -12.30 1.57
CA PRO A 22 -15.99 -12.47 2.33
C PRO A 22 -15.90 -11.47 3.49
N GLY A 23 -15.28 -11.92 4.60
CA GLY A 23 -15.02 -11.09 5.77
C GLY A 23 -13.97 -10.01 5.49
N LEU A 24 -13.94 -8.94 6.35
CA LEU A 24 -12.97 -7.85 6.24
C LEU A 24 -11.52 -8.37 6.20
N ALA A 25 -11.14 -9.26 7.11
CA ALA A 25 -9.78 -9.80 7.18
C ALA A 25 -9.43 -10.64 5.94
N GLU A 26 -10.39 -11.39 5.39
CA GLU A 26 -10.19 -12.18 4.19
C GLU A 26 -9.92 -11.30 2.97
N VAL A 27 -10.73 -10.27 2.76
CA VAL A 27 -10.56 -9.31 1.66
C VAL A 27 -9.25 -8.53 1.80
N HIS A 28 -8.95 -8.04 3.00
CA HIS A 28 -7.73 -7.28 3.27
C HIS A 28 -6.48 -8.11 2.96
N ARG A 29 -6.39 -9.32 3.52
CA ARG A 29 -5.24 -10.21 3.30
C ARG A 29 -5.08 -10.58 1.82
N ALA A 30 -6.18 -10.93 1.16
CA ALA A 30 -6.18 -11.27 -0.25
C ALA A 30 -5.73 -10.10 -1.13
N HIS A 31 -6.17 -8.88 -0.83
CA HIS A 31 -5.72 -7.68 -1.53
C HIS A 31 -4.24 -7.41 -1.27
N ALA A 32 -3.81 -7.37 0.00
CA ALA A 32 -2.43 -7.06 0.39
C ALA A 32 -1.40 -8.03 -0.20
N THR A 33 -1.78 -9.29 -0.45
CA THR A 33 -0.91 -10.32 -1.04
C THR A 33 -1.12 -10.51 -2.55
N GLY A 34 -2.25 -10.04 -3.09
CA GLY A 34 -2.66 -10.26 -4.48
C GLY A 34 -2.30 -9.12 -5.43
N ILE A 35 -2.14 -7.88 -4.93
CA ILE A 35 -1.84 -6.71 -5.75
C ILE A 35 -0.54 -6.08 -5.26
N ALA A 36 0.45 -5.97 -6.14
CA ALA A 36 1.75 -5.39 -5.81
C ALA A 36 1.66 -3.87 -5.64
N PHE A 37 2.45 -3.32 -4.72
CA PHE A 37 2.69 -1.88 -4.65
C PHE A 37 3.65 -1.45 -5.76
N GLU A 38 3.34 -0.35 -6.46
CA GLU A 38 4.24 0.26 -7.44
C GLU A 38 3.89 1.72 -7.71
N ASN A 39 4.86 2.52 -8.17
CA ASN A 39 4.67 3.92 -8.52
C ASN A 39 5.09 4.27 -9.95
N PHE A 40 4.99 3.33 -10.89
CA PHE A 40 5.46 3.53 -12.27
C PHE A 40 4.83 4.76 -12.94
N ASP A 41 3.54 5.04 -12.71
CA ASP A 41 2.87 6.19 -13.33
C ASP A 41 3.48 7.51 -12.84
N SER A 42 3.64 7.69 -11.52
CA SER A 42 4.28 8.89 -10.96
C SER A 42 5.73 9.02 -11.42
N TYR A 43 6.50 7.93 -11.41
CA TYR A 43 7.89 7.90 -11.87
C TYR A 43 8.03 8.22 -13.37
N ALA A 44 7.05 7.82 -14.20
CA ALA A 44 6.97 8.15 -15.61
C ALA A 44 6.42 9.55 -15.90
N GLY A 45 5.98 10.29 -14.87
CA GLY A 45 5.35 11.60 -15.02
C GLY A 45 3.90 11.54 -15.50
N THR A 46 3.25 10.39 -15.38
CA THR A 46 1.83 10.21 -15.69
C THR A 46 1.00 10.53 -14.45
N PRO A 47 0.00 11.43 -14.52
CA PRO A 47 -0.89 11.70 -13.40
C PRO A 47 -1.63 10.45 -12.93
N VAL A 48 -1.74 10.26 -11.62
CA VAL A 48 -2.49 9.16 -11.02
C VAL A 48 -3.92 9.59 -10.75
N SER A 49 -4.86 8.94 -11.43
CA SER A 49 -6.31 9.13 -11.21
C SER A 49 -6.78 8.36 -9.98
N LEU A 50 -7.68 8.99 -9.22
CA LEU A 50 -8.38 8.36 -8.09
C LEU A 50 -9.85 8.05 -8.40
N GLU A 51 -10.27 8.25 -9.64
CA GLU A 51 -11.63 7.90 -10.08
C GLU A 51 -11.83 6.38 -10.01
N PRO A 52 -12.95 5.91 -9.43
CA PRO A 52 -13.20 4.48 -9.25
C PRO A 52 -13.04 3.64 -10.53
N ALA A 53 -13.51 4.15 -11.67
CA ALA A 53 -13.40 3.45 -12.96
C ALA A 53 -11.93 3.29 -13.42
N ASP A 54 -11.09 4.30 -13.16
CA ASP A 54 -9.66 4.26 -13.52
C ASP A 54 -8.91 3.30 -12.59
N LEU A 55 -9.25 3.29 -11.29
CA LEU A 55 -8.69 2.34 -10.32
C LEU A 55 -9.03 0.89 -10.72
N GLU A 56 -10.30 0.60 -11.06
CA GLU A 56 -10.69 -0.73 -11.53
C GLU A 56 -10.01 -1.09 -12.85
N SER A 57 -9.93 -0.15 -13.78
CA SER A 57 -9.26 -0.37 -15.07
C SER A 57 -7.77 -0.72 -14.87
N LYS A 58 -7.06 0.00 -14.03
CA LYS A 58 -5.63 -0.21 -13.78
C LYS A 58 -5.36 -1.44 -12.93
N LEU A 59 -5.92 -1.51 -11.71
CA LEU A 59 -5.54 -2.52 -10.71
C LEU A 59 -6.26 -3.86 -10.91
N VAL A 60 -7.50 -3.84 -11.42
CA VAL A 60 -8.31 -5.05 -11.60
C VAL A 60 -8.12 -5.58 -13.02
N THR A 61 -8.61 -4.85 -14.03
CA THR A 61 -8.64 -5.32 -15.42
C THR A 61 -7.23 -5.35 -16.03
N GLY A 62 -6.47 -4.28 -15.84
CA GLY A 62 -5.08 -4.14 -16.31
C GLY A 62 -4.08 -4.95 -15.50
N ARG A 63 -4.51 -5.55 -14.38
CA ARG A 63 -3.69 -6.38 -13.47
C ARG A 63 -2.39 -5.72 -13.02
N ARG A 64 -2.33 -4.40 -13.07
CA ARG A 64 -1.21 -3.60 -12.54
C ARG A 64 -1.27 -3.53 -11.02
N GLY A 65 -0.24 -2.94 -10.43
CA GLY A 65 -0.23 -2.45 -9.07
C GLY A 65 -0.62 -0.98 -9.00
N GLY A 66 -0.34 -0.38 -7.87
CA GLY A 66 -0.51 1.03 -7.59
C GLY A 66 0.14 1.39 -6.25
N TYR A 67 -0.07 2.59 -5.77
CA TYR A 67 0.43 3.02 -4.47
C TYR A 67 -0.72 3.28 -3.47
N CYS A 68 -0.41 3.80 -2.29
CA CYS A 68 -1.34 3.81 -1.16
C CYS A 68 -2.73 4.40 -1.44
N PHE A 69 -2.81 5.51 -2.19
CA PHE A 69 -4.09 6.13 -2.53
C PHE A 69 -4.94 5.20 -3.41
N GLU A 70 -4.35 4.60 -4.42
CA GLU A 70 -5.04 3.71 -5.34
C GLU A 70 -5.51 2.42 -4.65
N HIS A 71 -4.63 1.76 -3.91
CA HIS A 71 -4.93 0.52 -3.19
C HIS A 71 -6.04 0.72 -2.17
N ASN A 72 -5.92 1.71 -1.29
CA ASN A 72 -6.87 1.89 -0.20
C ASN A 72 -8.21 2.43 -0.70
N LEU A 73 -8.25 3.24 -1.77
CA LEU A 73 -9.52 3.64 -2.37
C LEU A 73 -10.20 2.49 -3.11
N LEU A 74 -9.46 1.61 -3.77
CA LEU A 74 -10.02 0.40 -4.38
C LEU A 74 -10.59 -0.55 -3.31
N LEU A 75 -9.86 -0.76 -2.21
CA LEU A 75 -10.36 -1.55 -1.07
C LEU A 75 -11.63 -0.94 -0.48
N ALA A 76 -11.67 0.39 -0.31
CA ALA A 76 -12.84 1.07 0.22
C ALA A 76 -14.07 0.86 -0.68
N GLY A 77 -13.92 1.01 -2.00
CA GLY A 77 -15.00 0.73 -2.96
C GLY A 77 -15.49 -0.73 -2.91
N ALA A 78 -14.57 -1.68 -2.71
CA ALA A 78 -14.92 -3.09 -2.56
C ALA A 78 -15.71 -3.35 -1.26
N LEU A 79 -15.29 -2.76 -0.14
CA LEU A 79 -15.98 -2.90 1.15
C LEU A 79 -17.37 -2.26 1.12
N GLU A 80 -17.54 -1.13 0.43
CA GLU A 80 -18.86 -0.54 0.19
C GLU A 80 -19.75 -1.42 -0.66
N SER A 81 -19.19 -2.06 -1.71
CA SER A 81 -19.93 -3.00 -2.57
C SER A 81 -20.39 -4.23 -1.80
N LEU A 82 -19.59 -4.72 -0.85
CA LEU A 82 -19.96 -5.82 0.04
C LEU A 82 -21.03 -5.41 1.09
N GLY A 83 -21.12 -4.10 1.38
CA GLY A 83 -22.12 -3.55 2.28
C GLY A 83 -21.92 -3.85 3.78
N GLY A 84 -22.73 -3.18 4.59
CA GLY A 84 -22.79 -3.40 6.05
C GLY A 84 -21.56 -2.91 6.84
N ARG A 85 -20.67 -2.13 6.22
CA ARG A 85 -19.49 -1.52 6.85
C ARG A 85 -19.50 -0.02 6.64
N GLU A 86 -18.99 0.72 7.64
CA GLU A 86 -18.67 2.13 7.47
C GLU A 86 -17.17 2.27 7.19
N VAL A 87 -16.81 2.94 6.11
CA VAL A 87 -15.44 3.11 5.66
C VAL A 87 -15.06 4.60 5.64
N ALA A 88 -14.05 4.98 6.40
CA ALA A 88 -13.58 6.35 6.52
C ALA A 88 -12.10 6.44 6.14
N PRO A 89 -11.75 7.05 5.00
CA PRO A 89 -10.36 7.31 4.64
C PRO A 89 -9.71 8.32 5.59
N MET A 90 -8.43 8.11 5.90
CA MET A 90 -7.62 8.98 6.73
C MET A 90 -6.27 9.21 6.06
N LEU A 91 -5.68 10.39 6.31
CA LEU A 91 -4.35 10.74 5.83
C LEU A 91 -3.29 10.56 6.91
N ALA A 92 -2.15 10.02 6.56
CA ALA A 92 -1.03 9.78 7.45
C ALA A 92 0.28 10.37 6.93
N ARG A 93 1.21 10.62 7.85
CA ARG A 93 2.60 10.96 7.56
C ARG A 93 3.48 9.75 7.79
N VAL A 94 4.19 9.33 6.76
CA VAL A 94 5.21 8.27 6.90
C VAL A 94 6.30 8.77 7.84
N ARG A 95 6.65 7.94 8.83
CA ARG A 95 7.71 8.22 9.82
C ARG A 95 8.95 7.35 9.61
N MET A 96 8.90 6.42 8.67
CA MET A 96 10.07 5.66 8.24
C MET A 96 10.92 6.50 7.30
N GLY A 97 12.22 6.59 7.57
CA GLY A 97 13.15 7.36 6.76
C GLY A 97 14.09 8.22 7.59
N PRO A 98 14.93 9.07 6.95
CA PRO A 98 15.83 9.96 7.66
C PRO A 98 15.07 10.93 8.56
N GLU A 99 15.57 11.16 9.76
CA GLU A 99 15.07 12.23 10.63
C GLU A 99 15.23 13.58 9.93
N GLY A 100 14.19 14.40 9.94
CA GLY A 100 14.24 15.70 9.25
C GLY A 100 12.95 16.51 9.35
N ALA A 101 12.74 17.38 8.37
CA ALA A 101 11.57 18.23 8.29
C ALA A 101 10.29 17.40 8.15
N PRO A 102 9.15 17.88 8.69
CA PRO A 102 7.86 17.20 8.55
C PRO A 102 7.53 16.95 7.08
N GLN A 103 7.26 15.71 6.73
CA GLN A 103 6.78 15.34 5.40
C GLN A 103 5.28 15.65 5.27
N PRO A 104 4.78 15.98 4.07
CA PRO A 104 3.33 16.11 3.86
C PRO A 104 2.62 14.77 4.15
N PRO A 105 1.31 14.75 4.44
CA PRO A 105 0.54 13.52 4.56
C PRO A 105 0.51 12.78 3.22
N GLY A 106 1.50 11.93 2.98
CA GLY A 106 1.71 11.21 1.71
C GLY A 106 1.19 9.78 1.73
N HIS A 107 0.44 9.38 2.76
CA HIS A 107 -0.11 8.04 2.88
C HIS A 107 -1.61 8.07 3.19
N LEU A 108 -2.37 7.18 2.55
CA LEU A 108 -3.79 6.97 2.77
C LEU A 108 -3.99 5.62 3.46
N LEU A 109 -4.88 5.59 4.46
CA LEU A 109 -5.34 4.39 5.16
C LEU A 109 -6.84 4.49 5.42
N LEU A 110 -7.45 3.42 5.93
CA LEU A 110 -8.88 3.36 6.20
C LEU A 110 -9.16 3.03 7.67
N ARG A 111 -10.11 3.74 8.27
CA ARG A 111 -10.84 3.23 9.42
C ARG A 111 -12.08 2.51 8.92
N VAL A 112 -12.26 1.26 9.33
CA VAL A 112 -13.42 0.45 8.98
C VAL A 112 -14.18 0.08 10.24
N THR A 113 -15.47 0.46 10.32
CA THR A 113 -16.38 -0.09 11.32
C THR A 113 -17.05 -1.31 10.68
N ASP A 114 -16.75 -2.50 11.19
CA ASP A 114 -17.29 -3.75 10.66
C ASP A 114 -18.75 -3.97 11.13
N ARG A 115 -19.40 -4.98 10.59
CA ARG A 115 -20.83 -5.30 10.81
C ARG A 115 -21.20 -5.57 12.27
N ASP A 116 -20.25 -5.98 13.08
CA ASP A 116 -20.41 -6.19 14.52
C ASP A 116 -20.17 -4.93 15.38
N GLY A 117 -19.86 -3.79 14.73
CA GLY A 117 -19.55 -2.51 15.37
C GLY A 117 -18.09 -2.37 15.80
N SER A 118 -17.24 -3.37 15.59
CA SER A 118 -15.80 -3.27 15.87
C SER A 118 -15.10 -2.33 14.87
N ALA A 119 -14.15 -1.54 15.38
CA ALA A 119 -13.37 -0.62 14.56
C ALA A 119 -12.00 -1.20 14.24
N TRP A 120 -11.59 -1.07 12.97
CA TRP A 120 -10.36 -1.61 12.43
C TRP A 120 -9.59 -0.54 11.64
N LEU A 121 -8.28 -0.57 11.74
CA LEU A 121 -7.36 0.07 10.83
C LEU A 121 -7.10 -0.91 9.67
N ALA A 122 -7.51 -0.53 8.48
CA ALA A 122 -7.27 -1.30 7.26
C ALA A 122 -6.33 -0.51 6.34
N ASP A 123 -5.25 -1.15 5.92
CA ASP A 123 -4.24 -0.54 5.06
C ASP A 123 -3.56 -1.61 4.22
N VAL A 124 -3.90 -1.64 2.95
CA VAL A 124 -3.33 -2.56 1.95
C VAL A 124 -2.33 -1.85 1.03
N GLY A 125 -2.06 -0.57 1.28
CA GLY A 125 -1.32 0.31 0.39
C GLY A 125 0.04 0.78 0.91
N PHE A 126 0.55 0.30 2.05
CA PHE A 126 1.85 0.74 2.57
C PHE A 126 3.06 0.11 1.84
N GLY A 127 2.83 -0.83 0.94
CA GLY A 127 3.88 -1.56 0.24
C GLY A 127 4.40 -2.77 1.05
N GLY A 128 5.66 -3.14 0.82
CA GLY A 128 6.21 -4.40 1.31
C GLY A 128 6.17 -4.60 2.83
N GLY A 129 6.19 -3.53 3.63
CA GLY A 129 6.17 -3.59 5.10
C GLY A 129 4.80 -3.40 5.74
N GLY A 130 3.71 -3.22 4.98
CA GLY A 130 2.37 -2.91 5.47
C GLY A 130 1.67 -4.03 6.23
N LEU A 131 0.40 -3.83 6.57
CA LEU A 131 -0.43 -4.82 7.27
C LEU A 131 -0.81 -5.99 6.35
N LEU A 132 -0.84 -7.22 6.87
CA LEU A 132 -1.45 -8.38 6.20
C LEU A 132 -2.96 -8.45 6.49
N ASP A 133 -3.34 -8.16 7.72
CA ASP A 133 -4.72 -8.17 8.19
C ASP A 133 -5.07 -6.81 8.76
N PRO A 134 -6.36 -6.46 8.89
CA PRO A 134 -6.76 -5.28 9.61
C PRO A 134 -6.23 -5.31 11.06
N HIS A 135 -5.77 -4.17 11.55
CA HIS A 135 -5.33 -4.02 12.94
C HIS A 135 -6.47 -3.44 13.78
N PRO A 136 -6.72 -3.90 15.04
CA PRO A 136 -7.73 -3.28 15.90
C PRO A 136 -7.50 -1.77 16.04
N PHE A 137 -8.54 -0.98 15.83
CA PHE A 137 -8.47 0.49 15.97
C PHE A 137 -8.60 0.89 17.44
N VAL A 138 -7.68 0.40 18.26
CA VAL A 138 -7.67 0.57 19.73
C VAL A 138 -6.24 0.90 20.16
N THR A 139 -6.06 2.04 20.84
CA THR A 139 -4.76 2.42 21.41
C THR A 139 -4.20 1.35 22.34
N GLY A 140 -2.94 1.01 22.16
CA GLY A 140 -2.25 -0.02 22.92
C GLY A 140 -2.53 -1.45 22.44
N ALA A 141 -3.44 -1.65 21.48
CA ALA A 141 -3.65 -2.97 20.90
C ALA A 141 -2.40 -3.44 20.15
N GLU A 142 -2.06 -4.71 20.34
CA GLU A 142 -1.05 -5.41 19.55
C GLU A 142 -1.73 -6.47 18.69
N SER A 143 -1.21 -6.73 17.50
CA SER A 143 -1.60 -7.86 16.65
C SER A 143 -0.39 -8.63 16.15
N ASP A 144 -0.54 -9.94 16.07
CA ASP A 144 0.40 -10.82 15.37
C ASP A 144 -0.27 -11.30 14.08
N GLN A 145 0.32 -10.94 12.96
CA GLN A 145 -0.18 -11.21 11.63
C GLN A 145 0.79 -12.18 10.92
N SER A 146 0.71 -13.45 11.25
CA SER A 146 1.61 -14.50 10.75
C SER A 146 3.09 -14.25 11.15
N GLY A 147 3.33 -13.81 12.38
CA GLY A 147 4.65 -13.50 12.91
C GLY A 147 5.11 -12.04 12.70
N TRP A 148 4.34 -11.24 11.95
CA TRP A 148 4.52 -9.79 11.87
C TRP A 148 3.74 -9.15 13.01
N ARG A 149 4.44 -8.46 13.91
CA ARG A 149 3.81 -7.82 15.07
C ARG A 149 3.66 -6.33 14.85
N TYR A 150 2.45 -5.83 15.09
CA TYR A 150 2.10 -4.42 14.99
C TYR A 150 1.45 -3.94 16.27
N ARG A 151 1.54 -2.64 16.55
CA ARG A 151 0.77 -1.99 17.60
C ARG A 151 0.39 -0.57 17.22
N LEU A 152 -0.69 -0.07 17.82
CA LEU A 152 -1.16 1.30 17.68
C LEU A 152 -0.91 2.04 18.99
N VAL A 153 -0.15 3.13 18.96
CA VAL A 153 0.20 3.94 20.13
C VAL A 153 -0.21 5.40 19.95
N GLU A 154 -0.38 6.13 21.05
CA GLU A 154 -0.61 7.57 21.03
C GLU A 154 0.70 8.34 21.02
N ASP A 155 0.73 9.43 20.24
CA ASP A 155 1.81 10.41 20.21
C ASP A 155 1.18 11.81 20.05
N GLY A 156 0.89 12.47 21.16
CA GLY A 156 0.16 13.74 21.18
C GLY A 156 -1.27 13.58 20.65
N ALA A 157 -1.58 14.26 19.56
CA ALA A 157 -2.89 14.19 18.90
C ALA A 157 -2.97 13.09 17.81
N GLU A 158 -1.86 12.42 17.54
CA GLU A 158 -1.77 11.40 16.51
C GLU A 158 -1.83 9.99 17.12
N LEU A 159 -2.34 9.06 16.35
CA LEU A 159 -2.10 7.63 16.52
C LEU A 159 -0.96 7.20 15.59
N VAL A 160 -0.07 6.37 16.08
CA VAL A 160 1.10 5.87 15.34
C VAL A 160 1.02 4.37 15.23
N LEU A 161 1.02 3.88 13.99
CA LEU A 161 1.22 2.45 13.75
C LEU A 161 2.71 2.15 13.82
N GLN A 162 3.06 1.17 14.66
CA GLN A 162 4.42 0.66 14.81
C GLN A 162 4.50 -0.81 14.39
N VAL A 163 5.63 -1.18 13.82
CA VAL A 163 6.02 -2.58 13.53
C VAL A 163 7.14 -2.99 14.46
N HIS A 164 7.07 -4.23 14.98
CA HIS A 164 8.18 -4.82 15.74
C HIS A 164 9.17 -5.49 14.78
N GLN A 165 10.36 -4.90 14.68
CA GLN A 165 11.39 -5.37 13.76
C GLN A 165 12.74 -5.32 14.45
N ASP A 166 13.58 -6.34 14.26
CA ASP A 166 14.94 -6.42 14.79
C ASP A 166 15.01 -6.19 16.31
N GLY A 167 13.99 -6.67 17.06
CA GLY A 167 13.90 -6.54 18.51
C GLY A 167 13.37 -5.20 19.01
N THR A 168 13.00 -4.28 18.13
CA THR A 168 12.52 -2.93 18.48
C THR A 168 11.20 -2.59 17.80
N TRP A 169 10.47 -1.64 18.42
CA TRP A 169 9.30 -1.04 17.80
C TRP A 169 9.75 0.16 16.97
N THR A 170 9.35 0.17 15.70
CA THR A 170 9.68 1.25 14.75
C THR A 170 8.40 1.88 14.25
N ASP A 171 8.36 3.21 14.25
CA ASP A 171 7.23 3.98 13.69
C ASP A 171 7.14 3.75 12.19
N MET A 172 5.94 3.43 11.72
CA MET A 172 5.64 3.34 10.30
C MET A 172 5.05 4.65 9.80
N TYR A 173 3.93 5.06 10.38
CA TYR A 173 3.26 6.32 10.08
C TYR A 173 2.41 6.80 11.25
N GLY A 174 2.22 8.12 11.33
CA GLY A 174 1.32 8.76 12.28
C GLY A 174 0.16 9.46 11.58
N PHE A 175 -1.01 9.48 12.21
CA PHE A 175 -2.22 10.10 11.66
C PHE A 175 -3.13 10.63 12.76
N VAL A 176 -3.82 11.73 12.49
CA VAL A 176 -4.94 12.18 13.32
C VAL A 176 -6.13 11.27 13.02
N PRO A 177 -6.83 10.71 14.04
CA PRO A 177 -7.90 9.72 13.83
C PRO A 177 -9.23 10.38 13.38
N GLU A 178 -9.16 11.21 12.35
CA GLU A 178 -10.28 11.94 11.76
C GLU A 178 -10.42 11.59 10.27
N PRO A 179 -11.65 11.44 9.75
CA PRO A 179 -11.87 11.22 8.31
C PRO A 179 -11.31 12.37 7.48
N ALA A 180 -10.56 12.04 6.44
CA ALA A 180 -10.04 13.01 5.49
C ALA A 180 -11.14 13.39 4.47
N PRO A 181 -11.42 14.69 4.27
CA PRO A 181 -12.25 15.13 3.17
C PRO A 181 -11.67 14.68 1.82
N HIS A 182 -12.54 14.33 0.87
CA HIS A 182 -12.09 13.84 -0.45
C HIS A 182 -11.15 14.83 -1.15
N ILE A 183 -11.40 16.13 -1.01
CA ILE A 183 -10.53 17.15 -1.64
C ILE A 183 -9.11 17.12 -1.08
N ASP A 184 -8.92 16.83 0.20
CA ASP A 184 -7.59 16.73 0.80
C ASP A 184 -6.86 15.50 0.27
N ILE A 185 -7.58 14.39 0.07
CA ILE A 185 -7.03 13.18 -0.57
C ILE A 185 -6.54 13.51 -1.98
N VAL A 186 -7.35 14.23 -2.77
CA VAL A 186 -6.96 14.65 -4.13
C VAL A 186 -5.72 15.54 -4.13
N VAL A 187 -5.64 16.52 -3.22
CA VAL A 187 -4.48 17.42 -3.10
C VAL A 187 -3.21 16.66 -2.73
N HIS A 188 -3.29 15.75 -1.74
CA HIS A 188 -2.14 14.96 -1.31
C HIS A 188 -1.71 13.92 -2.36
N ASN A 189 -2.67 13.31 -3.06
CA ASN A 189 -2.38 12.46 -4.22
C ASN A 189 -1.65 13.27 -5.31
N TRP A 190 -2.15 14.44 -5.65
CA TRP A 190 -1.50 15.29 -6.66
C TRP A 190 -0.07 15.63 -6.27
N PHE A 191 0.18 16.06 -5.02
CA PHE A 191 1.54 16.31 -4.53
C PHE A 191 2.41 15.07 -4.65
N THR A 192 1.93 13.93 -4.15
CA THR A 192 2.67 12.66 -4.15
C THR A 192 3.02 12.21 -5.57
N ALA A 193 2.07 12.34 -6.51
CA ALA A 193 2.23 11.85 -7.87
C ALA A 193 3.02 12.79 -8.79
N THR A 194 3.09 14.11 -8.49
CA THR A 194 3.56 15.09 -9.49
C THR A 194 4.58 16.11 -8.98
N HIS A 195 4.71 16.29 -7.64
CA HIS A 195 5.64 17.29 -7.14
C HIS A 195 7.09 16.85 -7.37
N PRO A 196 7.98 17.71 -7.87
CA PRO A 196 9.36 17.35 -8.21
C PRO A 196 10.18 16.83 -7.01
N ASP A 197 9.85 17.25 -5.78
CA ASP A 197 10.51 16.75 -4.56
C ASP A 197 9.86 15.49 -4.01
N SER A 198 8.82 14.96 -4.67
CA SER A 198 8.20 13.71 -4.23
C SER A 198 9.11 12.51 -4.50
N PRO A 199 9.36 11.65 -3.51
CA PRO A 199 10.12 10.42 -3.71
C PRO A 199 9.48 9.47 -4.72
N PHE A 200 8.17 9.62 -4.98
CA PHE A 200 7.43 8.85 -5.99
C PHE A 200 7.70 9.34 -7.43
N VAL A 201 8.15 10.57 -7.58
CA VAL A 201 8.52 11.16 -8.88
C VAL A 201 10.01 10.97 -9.14
N THR A 202 10.84 11.09 -8.09
CA THR A 202 12.30 11.04 -8.22
C THR A 202 12.89 9.64 -8.23
N GLY A 203 12.15 8.63 -7.73
CA GLY A 203 12.59 7.24 -7.67
C GLY A 203 11.49 6.25 -7.96
N LEU A 204 11.89 5.07 -8.45
CA LEU A 204 10.99 3.95 -8.62
C LEU A 204 10.96 3.10 -7.35
N MET A 205 9.75 2.79 -6.90
CA MET A 205 9.49 1.92 -5.76
C MET A 205 8.55 0.79 -6.16
N ALA A 206 8.85 -0.41 -5.67
CA ALA A 206 7.94 -1.55 -5.75
C ALA A 206 7.93 -2.31 -4.42
N GLY A 207 6.79 -2.88 -4.09
CA GLY A 207 6.60 -3.68 -2.89
C GLY A 207 5.77 -4.91 -3.15
N TRP A 208 6.12 -6.01 -2.51
CA TRP A 208 5.34 -7.23 -2.52
C TRP A 208 5.36 -7.87 -1.13
N ARG A 209 4.29 -8.56 -0.76
CA ARG A 209 4.12 -9.13 0.56
C ARG A 209 3.44 -10.49 0.54
N SER A 210 3.91 -11.36 1.43
CA SER A 210 3.26 -12.61 1.80
C SER A 210 3.30 -12.81 3.32
N PRO A 211 2.64 -13.85 3.85
CA PRO A 211 2.78 -14.20 5.27
C PRO A 211 4.23 -14.48 5.69
N GLU A 212 5.06 -15.00 4.79
CA GLU A 212 6.41 -15.46 5.10
C GLU A 212 7.48 -14.36 4.94
N ARG A 213 7.24 -13.38 4.06
CA ARG A 213 8.22 -12.34 3.77
C ARG A 213 7.61 -11.11 3.12
N CYS A 214 8.32 -10.00 3.21
CA CYS A 214 8.07 -8.82 2.37
C CYS A 214 9.31 -8.45 1.55
N LEU A 215 9.05 -7.88 0.38
CA LEU A 215 10.04 -7.38 -0.55
C LEU A 215 9.78 -5.90 -0.80
N SER A 216 10.84 -5.10 -0.80
CA SER A 216 10.79 -3.70 -1.22
C SER A 216 11.94 -3.45 -2.20
N LEU A 217 11.64 -2.81 -3.32
CA LEU A 217 12.63 -2.33 -4.27
C LEU A 217 12.61 -0.80 -4.26
N PHE A 218 13.79 -0.21 -4.21
CA PHE A 218 14.00 1.22 -4.31
C PHE A 218 15.06 1.47 -5.38
N ALA A 219 14.70 2.18 -6.45
CA ALA A 219 15.61 2.57 -7.51
C ALA A 219 15.66 4.10 -7.58
N TYR A 220 16.74 4.64 -7.03
CA TYR A 220 17.13 6.05 -7.06
C TYR A 220 18.48 6.17 -7.81
N GLU A 221 19.51 6.65 -7.17
CA GLU A 221 20.89 6.64 -7.73
C GLU A 221 21.42 5.21 -7.84
N GLU A 222 21.05 4.38 -6.89
CA GLU A 222 21.36 2.94 -6.81
C GLU A 222 20.06 2.15 -6.69
N THR A 223 20.01 0.96 -7.28
CA THR A 223 18.85 0.08 -7.10
C THR A 223 19.12 -0.93 -5.99
N VAL A 224 18.29 -0.93 -4.98
CA VAL A 224 18.37 -1.87 -3.86
C VAL A 224 17.09 -2.67 -3.68
N VAL A 225 17.24 -3.93 -3.32
CA VAL A 225 16.14 -4.79 -2.87
C VAL A 225 16.33 -5.11 -1.41
N VAL A 226 15.32 -4.81 -0.62
CA VAL A 226 15.25 -5.17 0.79
C VAL A 226 14.30 -6.36 0.92
N GLU A 227 14.79 -7.46 1.45
CA GLU A 227 13.99 -8.63 1.80
C GLU A 227 13.95 -8.78 3.31
N ARG A 228 12.74 -8.94 3.84
CA ARG A 228 12.50 -9.20 5.27
C ARG A 228 11.69 -10.47 5.40
N PRO A 229 12.31 -11.59 5.79
CA PRO A 229 11.58 -12.80 6.15
C PRO A 229 10.96 -12.63 7.54
N VAL A 230 9.83 -13.30 7.78
CA VAL A 230 9.23 -13.36 9.10
C VAL A 230 10.19 -14.04 10.08
N GLY A 231 10.42 -13.43 11.25
CA GLY A 231 11.31 -13.99 12.28
C GLY A 231 12.80 -14.09 11.90
N GLY A 232 13.19 -13.55 10.75
CA GLY A 232 14.57 -13.55 10.27
C GLY A 232 15.15 -12.14 10.17
N ALA A 233 16.47 -12.05 9.95
CA ALA A 233 17.15 -10.78 9.73
C ALA A 233 16.83 -10.22 8.33
N SER A 234 16.68 -8.92 8.25
CA SER A 234 16.55 -8.20 6.98
C SER A 234 17.83 -8.30 6.16
N SER A 235 17.70 -8.39 4.86
CA SER A 235 18.82 -8.32 3.92
C SER A 235 18.61 -7.21 2.89
N THR A 236 19.69 -6.55 2.50
CA THR A 236 19.69 -5.55 1.43
C THR A 236 20.66 -6.00 0.35
N THR A 237 20.21 -6.02 -0.90
CA THR A 237 21.00 -6.41 -2.06
C THR A 237 20.98 -5.27 -3.07
N VAL A 238 22.15 -4.86 -3.53
CA VAL A 238 22.30 -3.96 -4.69
C VAL A 238 22.06 -4.76 -5.96
N VAL A 239 21.28 -4.23 -6.88
CA VAL A 239 20.87 -4.89 -8.12
C VAL A 239 21.23 -4.01 -9.30
N GLU A 240 21.86 -4.61 -10.30
CA GLU A 240 22.10 -3.93 -11.58
C GLU A 240 20.79 -3.59 -12.27
N THR A 241 20.66 -2.37 -12.77
CA THR A 241 19.41 -1.87 -13.39
C THR A 241 18.89 -2.78 -14.50
N ALA A 242 19.80 -3.38 -15.27
CA ALA A 242 19.44 -4.32 -16.34
C ALA A 242 18.74 -5.60 -15.83
N ALA A 243 18.93 -5.98 -14.57
CA ALA A 243 18.29 -7.16 -13.97
C ALA A 243 16.92 -6.84 -13.36
N VAL A 244 16.59 -5.56 -13.17
CA VAL A 244 15.35 -5.13 -12.49
C VAL A 244 14.08 -5.62 -13.19
N PRO A 245 13.93 -5.59 -14.53
CA PRO A 245 12.73 -6.08 -15.21
C PRO A 245 12.40 -7.54 -14.88
N ALA A 246 13.39 -8.43 -14.96
CA ALA A 246 13.20 -9.84 -14.64
C ALA A 246 12.86 -10.04 -13.16
N LEU A 247 13.55 -9.34 -12.27
CA LEU A 247 13.34 -9.40 -10.84
C LEU A 247 11.92 -8.93 -10.45
N LEU A 248 11.42 -7.84 -11.04
CA LEU A 248 10.06 -7.35 -10.81
C LEU A 248 9.00 -8.35 -11.27
N ALA A 249 9.19 -8.95 -12.44
CA ALA A 249 8.28 -9.97 -12.95
C ALA A 249 8.25 -11.23 -12.06
N GLU A 250 9.42 -11.73 -11.68
CA GLU A 250 9.55 -13.03 -10.97
C GLU A 250 9.24 -12.93 -9.48
N ARG A 251 9.64 -11.83 -8.82
CA ARG A 251 9.58 -11.74 -7.37
C ARG A 251 8.49 -10.80 -6.85
N PHE A 252 8.08 -9.80 -7.63
CA PHE A 252 7.07 -8.82 -7.24
C PHE A 252 5.74 -9.01 -7.97
N GLY A 253 5.69 -9.87 -8.99
CA GLY A 253 4.49 -10.06 -9.80
C GLY A 253 4.14 -8.84 -10.66
N ILE A 254 5.15 -8.04 -11.05
CA ILE A 254 5.02 -6.85 -11.89
C ILE A 254 5.69 -7.16 -13.26
N PRO A 255 4.97 -7.79 -14.19
CA PRO A 255 5.48 -8.07 -15.53
C PRO A 255 5.47 -6.84 -16.43
N GLY A 256 6.12 -6.93 -17.58
CA GLY A 256 6.07 -5.90 -18.62
C GLY A 256 6.97 -4.70 -18.39
N VAL A 257 7.80 -4.70 -17.34
CA VAL A 257 8.80 -3.66 -17.14
C VAL A 257 9.94 -3.84 -18.14
N VAL A 258 10.37 -2.74 -18.74
CA VAL A 258 11.50 -2.69 -19.69
C VAL A 258 12.49 -1.61 -19.30
N LEU A 259 13.75 -1.82 -19.63
CA LEU A 259 14.79 -0.79 -19.52
C LEU A 259 14.85 -0.01 -20.86
N GLY A 260 14.52 1.27 -20.80
CA GLY A 260 14.59 2.15 -21.96
C GLY A 260 16.03 2.45 -22.39
N PRO A 261 16.21 3.00 -23.61
CA PRO A 261 17.52 3.38 -24.12
C PRO A 261 18.17 4.52 -23.35
N ASP A 262 17.40 5.29 -22.61
CA ASP A 262 17.82 6.34 -21.69
C ASP A 262 18.22 5.81 -20.30
N GLY A 263 18.17 4.51 -20.09
CA GLY A 263 18.46 3.86 -18.81
C GLY A 263 17.32 3.93 -17.79
N ARG A 264 16.14 4.43 -18.18
CA ARG A 264 14.97 4.46 -17.28
C ARG A 264 14.15 3.18 -17.40
N LEU A 265 13.60 2.74 -16.26
CA LEU A 265 12.65 1.65 -16.18
C LEU A 265 11.25 2.17 -16.51
N THR A 266 10.56 1.53 -17.43
CA THR A 266 9.19 1.88 -17.83
C THR A 266 8.34 0.62 -17.98
N LEU A 267 7.02 0.76 -17.94
CA LEU A 267 6.12 -0.31 -18.36
C LEU A 267 6.08 -0.32 -19.89
N GLY A 268 6.39 -1.48 -20.47
CA GLY A 268 6.18 -1.73 -21.90
C GLY A 268 4.67 -1.68 -22.19
N GLY A 269 4.33 -1.03 -23.32
CA GLY A 269 2.95 -0.92 -23.80
C GLY A 269 2.35 -2.25 -24.23
#